data_bb76a27f0bfbf0f489598baf19fa5eb8
#
_entry.id   bb76a27f0bfbf0f489598baf19fa5eb8
#
_cell.length_a   1.000
_cell.length_b   1.000
_cell.length_c   1.000
_cell.angle_alpha   90.00
_cell.angle_beta   90.00
_cell.angle_gamma   90.00
#
_symmetry.space_group_name_H-M   'P 1'
#
loop_
_entity.id
_entity.type
_entity.pdbx_description
1 polymer ?
#
loop_
_entity_poly.entity_id
_entity_poly.type
_entity_poly.pdbx_seq_one_letter_code
_entity_poly.pdbx_strand_id
1 'polypeptide(L)'
;MKAAGKWKVTCHRAFDMCQDPFEALEALIHLGVDTLLTSGQEPSALAGANCLEALAAKAEGRIHILAGAGVSDAVIKQLYEKGIRHFHLSAKIELESAMKYRNTRVSMGLPGMSEYMIWQTDDKKVRSARMVLDACSGKEA
;
A
#
# COMPACT_ATOMS: atom_id res chain seq x y z
N MET A 1 11.20 16.70 -9.99
CA MET A 1 9.88 17.34 -10.13
C MET A 1 9.69 18.09 -11.45
N LYS A 2 10.70 18.78 -12.05
CA LYS A 2 10.52 19.48 -13.34
C LYS A 2 9.95 18.62 -14.48
N ALA A 3 10.36 17.34 -14.58
CA ALA A 3 9.87 16.41 -15.60
C ALA A 3 8.41 16.00 -15.42
N ALA A 4 7.88 16.01 -14.20
CA ALA A 4 6.51 15.64 -13.93
C ALA A 4 5.49 16.72 -14.33
N GLY A 5 5.92 17.99 -14.45
CA GLY A 5 5.05 19.11 -14.83
C GLY A 5 3.84 19.21 -13.89
N LYS A 6 2.63 19.04 -14.43
CA LYS A 6 1.36 19.09 -13.70
C LYS A 6 0.90 17.77 -13.09
N TRP A 7 1.63 16.67 -13.34
CA TRP A 7 1.25 15.36 -12.86
C TRP A 7 1.57 15.23 -11.37
N LYS A 8 0.70 14.55 -10.65
CA LYS A 8 0.95 14.19 -9.26
C LYS A 8 2.02 13.10 -9.16
N VAL A 9 2.87 13.22 -8.15
CA VAL A 9 4.00 12.32 -7.94
C VAL A 9 3.83 11.55 -6.64
N THR A 10 4.03 10.24 -6.72
CA THR A 10 4.03 9.37 -5.55
C THR A 10 5.44 8.82 -5.31
N CYS A 11 5.97 9.03 -4.12
CA CYS A 11 7.15 8.29 -3.66
C CYS A 11 6.72 6.89 -3.25
N HIS A 12 7.40 5.88 -3.77
CA HIS A 12 7.08 4.48 -3.50
C HIS A 12 7.81 3.96 -2.24
N ARG A 13 7.61 2.68 -1.93
CA ARG A 13 8.14 2.01 -0.73
C ARG A 13 9.67 1.94 -0.60
N ALA A 14 10.47 2.48 -1.53
CA ALA A 14 11.89 2.71 -1.27
C ALA A 14 12.12 3.61 -0.04
N PHE A 15 11.14 4.45 0.30
CA PHE A 15 11.08 5.21 1.53
C PHE A 15 11.24 4.33 2.79
N ASP A 16 10.67 3.12 2.78
CA ASP A 16 10.75 2.20 3.93
C ASP A 16 12.18 1.72 4.24
N MET A 17 13.14 2.00 3.34
CA MET A 17 14.57 1.66 3.51
C MET A 17 15.43 2.86 3.91
N CYS A 18 14.85 4.05 4.12
CA CYS A 18 15.60 5.21 4.56
C CYS A 18 16.02 5.09 6.05
N GLN A 19 17.07 5.81 6.42
CA GLN A 19 17.60 5.78 7.78
C GLN A 19 16.68 6.52 8.77
N ASP A 20 16.20 7.69 8.39
CA ASP A 20 15.29 8.52 9.20
C ASP A 20 14.04 8.83 8.37
N PRO A 21 12.87 8.29 8.76
CA PRO A 21 11.63 8.51 8.03
C PRO A 21 11.12 9.96 8.17
N PHE A 22 11.47 10.67 9.22
CA PHE A 22 10.99 12.04 9.44
C PHE A 22 11.79 13.05 8.64
N GLU A 23 13.12 12.87 8.53
CA GLU A 23 13.95 13.66 7.62
C GLU A 23 13.56 13.42 6.16
N ALA A 24 13.36 12.14 5.80
CA ALA A 24 12.93 11.77 4.46
C ALA A 24 11.54 12.35 4.11
N LEU A 25 10.60 12.36 5.06
CA LEU A 25 9.28 12.99 4.88
C LEU A 25 9.42 14.48 4.55
N GLU A 26 10.20 15.24 5.32
CA GLU A 26 10.39 16.67 5.07
C GLU A 26 11.10 16.93 3.73
N ALA A 27 12.06 16.10 3.36
CA ALA A 27 12.68 16.18 2.04
C ALA A 27 11.68 15.97 0.90
N LEU A 28 10.76 15.00 1.01
CA LEU A 28 9.71 14.75 0.03
C LEU A 28 8.73 15.92 -0.06
N ILE A 29 8.34 16.49 1.08
CA ILE A 29 7.48 17.68 1.15
C ILE A 29 8.16 18.86 0.46
N HIS A 30 9.43 19.12 0.76
CA HIS A 30 10.22 20.19 0.12
C HIS A 30 10.35 20.03 -1.39
N LEU A 31 10.47 18.78 -1.85
CA LEU A 31 10.49 18.46 -3.29
C LEU A 31 9.13 18.60 -3.96
N GLY A 32 8.04 18.77 -3.21
CA GLY A 32 6.68 18.88 -3.73
C GLY A 32 6.10 17.54 -4.18
N VAL A 33 6.44 16.44 -3.50
CA VAL A 33 5.81 15.13 -3.72
C VAL A 33 4.41 15.14 -3.14
N ASP A 34 3.42 14.65 -3.88
CA ASP A 34 2.00 14.69 -3.47
C ASP A 34 1.63 13.55 -2.52
N THR A 35 2.23 12.38 -2.69
CA THR A 35 1.85 11.17 -1.95
C THR A 35 3.08 10.34 -1.58
N LEU A 36 3.09 9.81 -0.37
CA LEU A 36 4.09 8.88 0.13
C LEU A 36 3.44 7.51 0.38
N LEU A 37 3.81 6.49 -0.41
CA LEU A 37 3.44 5.10 -0.18
C LEU A 37 4.45 4.44 0.76
N THR A 38 3.99 4.03 1.93
CA THR A 38 4.85 3.45 2.97
C THR A 38 4.11 2.40 3.80
N SER A 39 4.84 1.48 4.40
CA SER A 39 4.36 0.58 5.46
C SER A 39 4.78 1.03 6.86
N GLY A 40 5.39 2.22 6.99
CA GLY A 40 5.96 2.69 8.24
C GLY A 40 7.26 1.99 8.61
N GLN A 41 8.11 1.66 7.60
CA GLN A 41 9.40 0.95 7.73
C GLN A 41 9.29 -0.48 8.31
N GLU A 42 8.11 -1.08 8.26
CA GLU A 42 7.84 -2.42 8.78
C GLU A 42 7.39 -3.38 7.66
N PRO A 43 7.40 -4.70 7.90
CA PRO A 43 6.95 -5.66 6.90
C PRO A 43 5.51 -5.47 6.43
N SER A 44 4.65 -4.88 7.27
CA SER A 44 3.26 -4.56 6.93
C SER A 44 2.82 -3.21 7.49
N ALA A 45 1.82 -2.60 6.87
CA ALA A 45 1.24 -1.34 7.35
C ALA A 45 0.67 -1.45 8.78
N LEU A 46 0.14 -2.62 9.15
CA LEU A 46 -0.36 -2.84 10.51
C LEU A 46 0.79 -2.88 11.54
N ALA A 47 1.90 -3.54 11.23
CA ALA A 47 3.08 -3.54 12.09
C ALA A 47 3.67 -2.13 12.24
N GLY A 48 3.69 -1.35 11.14
CA GLY A 48 4.18 0.03 11.13
C GLY A 48 3.16 1.09 11.53
N ALA A 49 2.02 0.71 12.09
CA ALA A 49 0.90 1.61 12.38
C ALA A 49 1.29 2.84 13.23
N ASN A 50 2.17 2.68 14.21
CA ASN A 50 2.65 3.79 15.04
C ASN A 50 3.54 4.78 14.25
N CYS A 51 4.40 4.27 13.37
CA CYS A 51 5.19 5.12 12.48
C CYS A 51 4.30 5.85 11.47
N LEU A 52 3.32 5.15 10.88
CA LEU A 52 2.33 5.76 9.97
C LEU A 52 1.56 6.89 10.65
N GLU A 53 1.09 6.69 11.89
CA GLU A 53 0.42 7.71 12.70
C GLU A 53 1.31 8.93 12.92
N ALA A 54 2.57 8.73 13.31
CA ALA A 54 3.53 9.81 13.54
C ALA A 54 3.85 10.56 12.23
N LEU A 55 4.01 9.84 11.10
CA LEU A 55 4.20 10.46 9.78
C LEU A 55 2.98 11.27 9.35
N ALA A 56 1.76 10.76 9.57
CA ALA A 56 0.54 11.48 9.24
C ALA A 56 0.39 12.75 10.07
N ALA A 57 0.68 12.68 11.37
CA ALA A 57 0.68 13.85 12.25
C ALA A 57 1.71 14.90 11.80
N LYS A 58 2.95 14.48 11.52
CA LYS A 58 4.02 15.39 11.08
C LYS A 58 3.78 15.96 9.67
N ALA A 59 3.12 15.20 8.81
CA ALA A 59 2.79 15.66 7.45
C ALA A 59 1.86 16.88 7.44
N GLU A 60 0.96 17.02 8.41
CA GLU A 60 0.02 18.16 8.56
C GLU A 60 -0.76 18.46 7.25
N GLY A 61 -1.08 17.43 6.49
CA GLY A 61 -1.76 17.55 5.20
C GLY A 61 -0.91 18.06 4.03
N ARG A 62 0.40 18.33 4.24
CA ARG A 62 1.33 18.80 3.18
C ARG A 62 1.64 17.71 2.15
N ILE A 63 1.51 16.45 2.52
CA ILE A 63 1.68 15.26 1.68
C ILE A 63 0.70 14.18 2.14
N HIS A 64 0.15 13.40 1.23
CA HIS A 64 -0.73 12.28 1.57
C HIS A 64 0.06 11.06 2.00
N ILE A 65 -0.20 10.54 3.20
CA ILE A 65 0.36 9.27 3.66
C ILE A 65 -0.54 8.14 3.17
N LEU A 66 -0.03 7.32 2.24
CA LEU A 66 -0.71 6.20 1.62
C LEU A 66 -0.18 4.90 2.23
N ALA A 67 -0.97 4.28 3.11
CA ALA A 67 -0.59 3.03 3.77
C ALA A 67 -0.60 1.87 2.77
N GLY A 68 0.49 1.11 2.71
CA GLY A 68 0.65 -0.06 1.84
C GLY A 68 1.39 -1.20 2.52
N ALA A 69 1.35 -2.37 1.90
CA ALA A 69 1.79 -3.67 2.41
C ALA A 69 0.80 -4.31 3.40
N GLY A 70 0.13 -5.36 2.95
CA GLY A 70 -0.80 -6.14 3.77
C GLY A 70 -2.08 -5.42 4.16
N VAL A 71 -2.45 -4.36 3.44
CA VAL A 71 -3.72 -3.66 3.67
C VAL A 71 -4.87 -4.54 3.21
N SER A 72 -5.88 -4.67 4.09
CA SER A 72 -7.15 -5.37 3.87
C SER A 72 -8.27 -4.59 4.55
N ASP A 73 -9.52 -5.01 4.34
CA ASP A 73 -10.68 -4.47 5.04
C ASP A 73 -10.50 -4.48 6.57
N ALA A 74 -10.01 -5.58 7.14
CA ALA A 74 -9.75 -5.70 8.58
C ALA A 74 -8.68 -4.70 9.09
N VAL A 75 -7.69 -4.37 8.26
CA VAL A 75 -6.59 -3.46 8.61
C VAL A 75 -7.00 -1.99 8.44
N ILE A 76 -7.86 -1.69 7.47
CA ILE A 76 -8.29 -0.31 7.17
C ILE A 76 -8.88 0.37 8.41
N LYS A 77 -9.78 -0.30 9.12
CA LYS A 77 -10.43 0.27 10.32
C LYS A 77 -9.39 0.70 11.36
N GLN A 78 -8.45 -0.19 11.68
CA GLN A 78 -7.41 0.05 12.69
C GLN A 78 -6.50 1.23 12.32
N LEU A 79 -6.09 1.29 11.05
CA LEU A 79 -5.25 2.38 10.57
C LEU A 79 -6.03 3.70 10.42
N TYR A 80 -7.34 3.62 10.12
CA TYR A 80 -8.20 4.79 10.06
C TYR A 80 -8.33 5.47 11.44
N GLU A 81 -8.46 4.68 12.52
CA GLU A 81 -8.49 5.16 13.90
C GLU A 81 -7.17 5.89 14.27
N LYS A 82 -6.05 5.53 13.63
CA LYS A 82 -4.73 6.19 13.75
C LYS A 82 -4.52 7.38 12.81
N GLY A 83 -5.56 7.88 12.19
CA GLY A 83 -5.47 9.08 11.33
C GLY A 83 -5.11 8.81 9.87
N ILE A 84 -4.89 7.56 9.45
CA ILE A 84 -4.61 7.24 8.05
C ILE A 84 -5.90 7.32 7.23
N ARG A 85 -5.82 7.96 6.06
CA ARG A 85 -6.98 8.21 5.19
C ARG A 85 -6.83 7.66 3.77
N HIS A 86 -5.62 7.26 3.40
CA HIS A 86 -5.31 6.73 2.07
C HIS A 86 -4.72 5.32 2.20
N PHE A 87 -5.25 4.39 1.40
CA PHE A 87 -4.92 2.97 1.49
C PHE A 87 -4.61 2.40 0.11
N HIS A 88 -3.54 1.61 0.03
CA HIS A 88 -3.14 0.88 -1.16
C HIS A 88 -3.22 -0.62 -0.88
N LEU A 89 -3.96 -1.34 -1.71
CA LEU A 89 -4.09 -2.79 -1.60
C LEU A 89 -4.09 -3.45 -2.98
N SER A 90 -3.54 -4.65 -3.06
CA SER A 90 -3.62 -5.47 -4.27
C SER A 90 -4.93 -6.26 -4.37
N ALA A 91 -5.57 -6.51 -3.24
CA ALA A 91 -6.79 -7.33 -3.11
C ALA A 91 -6.70 -8.67 -3.85
N LYS A 92 -5.48 -9.23 -3.96
CA LYS A 92 -5.21 -10.38 -4.80
C LYS A 92 -5.70 -11.69 -4.20
N ILE A 93 -6.05 -12.61 -5.11
CA ILE A 93 -6.31 -14.02 -4.85
C ILE A 93 -5.42 -14.86 -5.76
N GLU A 94 -5.18 -16.10 -5.36
CA GLU A 94 -4.52 -17.09 -6.20
C GLU A 94 -5.58 -17.88 -6.97
N LEU A 95 -5.37 -18.00 -8.26
CA LEU A 95 -6.17 -18.83 -9.17
C LEU A 95 -5.27 -19.86 -9.83
N GLU A 96 -5.78 -21.05 -10.02
CA GLU A 96 -5.07 -22.05 -10.80
C GLU A 96 -5.02 -21.64 -12.29
N SER A 97 -3.83 -21.76 -12.89
CA SER A 97 -3.64 -21.47 -14.31
C SER A 97 -4.43 -22.47 -15.18
N ALA A 98 -5.09 -21.95 -16.20
CA ALA A 98 -5.73 -22.77 -17.22
C ALA A 98 -4.73 -23.49 -18.18
N MET A 99 -3.43 -23.37 -17.92
CA MET A 99 -2.38 -24.01 -18.70
C MET A 99 -2.55 -25.53 -18.70
N LYS A 100 -2.69 -26.12 -19.89
CA LYS A 100 -2.90 -27.57 -20.06
C LYS A 100 -1.60 -28.36 -19.94
N TYR A 101 -0.53 -27.87 -20.57
CA TYR A 101 0.79 -28.49 -20.47
C TYR A 101 1.55 -27.94 -19.29
N ARG A 102 2.11 -28.80 -18.47
CA ARG A 102 2.95 -28.43 -17.31
C ARG A 102 4.25 -29.22 -17.34
N ASN A 103 5.38 -28.52 -17.40
CA ASN A 103 6.69 -29.17 -17.28
C ASN A 103 7.11 -29.21 -15.81
N THR A 104 6.95 -30.36 -15.19
CA THR A 104 7.29 -30.55 -13.76
C THR A 104 8.78 -30.83 -13.50
N ARG A 105 9.60 -30.91 -14.56
CA ARG A 105 11.04 -31.22 -14.46
C ARG A 105 11.90 -29.97 -14.30
N VAL A 106 11.37 -28.81 -14.64
CA VAL A 106 12.08 -27.52 -14.60
C VAL A 106 11.18 -26.49 -13.93
N SER A 107 11.74 -25.71 -13.01
CA SER A 107 11.10 -24.52 -12.46
C SER A 107 11.94 -23.29 -12.82
N MET A 108 11.26 -22.26 -13.33
CA MET A 108 11.85 -20.95 -13.64
C MET A 108 11.38 -19.88 -12.66
N GLY A 109 10.49 -20.26 -11.74
CA GLY A 109 9.91 -19.36 -10.72
C GLY A 109 10.81 -19.18 -9.49
N LEU A 110 10.40 -18.31 -8.61
CA LEU A 110 11.06 -18.12 -7.32
C LEU A 110 10.80 -19.34 -6.41
N PRO A 111 11.76 -19.71 -5.55
CA PRO A 111 11.58 -20.79 -4.59
C PRO A 111 10.30 -20.58 -3.75
N GLY A 112 9.47 -21.62 -3.67
CA GLY A 112 8.21 -21.58 -2.91
C GLY A 112 7.00 -20.95 -3.65
N MET A 113 7.18 -20.46 -4.87
CA MET A 113 6.08 -19.96 -5.69
C MET A 113 5.77 -20.91 -6.84
N SER A 114 4.49 -21.25 -7.00
CA SER A 114 4.04 -22.08 -8.13
C SER A 114 3.95 -21.25 -9.40
N GLU A 115 4.56 -21.74 -10.49
CA GLU A 115 4.44 -21.16 -11.84
C GLU A 115 3.06 -21.40 -12.48
N TYR A 116 2.24 -22.22 -11.83
CA TYR A 116 0.90 -22.61 -12.31
C TYR A 116 -0.22 -21.88 -11.59
N MET A 117 0.15 -20.90 -10.74
CA MET A 117 -0.81 -20.02 -10.06
C MET A 117 -0.78 -18.63 -10.68
N ILE A 118 -1.95 -18.03 -10.79
CA ILE A 118 -2.13 -16.66 -11.29
C ILE A 118 -2.60 -15.79 -10.15
N TRP A 119 -1.97 -14.64 -9.97
CA TRP A 119 -2.44 -13.62 -9.06
C TRP A 119 -3.43 -12.70 -9.77
N GLN A 120 -4.65 -12.61 -9.25
CA GLN A 120 -5.69 -11.75 -9.80
C GLN A 120 -6.30 -10.90 -8.69
N THR A 121 -6.62 -9.65 -8.99
CA THR A 121 -7.39 -8.80 -8.08
C THR A 121 -8.84 -9.30 -8.00
N ASP A 122 -9.35 -9.49 -6.78
CA ASP A 122 -10.72 -9.88 -6.50
C ASP A 122 -11.57 -8.62 -6.23
N ASP A 123 -12.61 -8.41 -7.01
CA ASP A 123 -13.53 -7.28 -6.88
C ASP A 123 -14.29 -7.30 -5.54
N LYS A 124 -14.57 -8.48 -4.98
CA LYS A 124 -15.22 -8.60 -3.66
C LYS A 124 -14.34 -8.04 -2.54
N LYS A 125 -13.03 -8.33 -2.58
CA LYS A 125 -12.07 -7.76 -1.62
C LYS A 125 -11.95 -6.24 -1.77
N VAL A 126 -11.98 -5.72 -3.00
CA VAL A 126 -11.97 -4.28 -3.26
C VAL A 126 -13.24 -3.63 -2.73
N ARG A 127 -14.41 -4.22 -2.98
CA ARG A 127 -15.70 -3.73 -2.47
C ARG A 127 -15.74 -3.74 -0.94
N SER A 128 -15.31 -4.84 -0.30
CA SER A 128 -15.23 -4.95 1.16
C SER A 128 -14.37 -3.84 1.75
N ALA A 129 -13.17 -3.65 1.22
CA ALA A 129 -12.27 -2.57 1.66
C ALA A 129 -12.89 -1.18 1.48
N ARG A 130 -13.60 -0.95 0.36
CA ARG A 130 -14.29 0.31 0.11
C ARG A 130 -15.43 0.55 1.10
N MET A 131 -16.27 -0.45 1.33
CA MET A 131 -17.38 -0.36 2.29
C MET A 131 -16.90 -0.03 3.71
N VAL A 132 -15.82 -0.68 4.17
CA VAL A 132 -15.23 -0.39 5.48
C VAL A 132 -14.71 1.05 5.55
N LEU A 133 -14.04 1.52 4.51
CA LEU A 133 -13.55 2.90 4.46
C LEU A 133 -14.69 3.92 4.46
N ASP A 134 -15.76 3.67 3.72
CA ASP A 134 -16.93 4.54 3.68
C ASP A 134 -17.62 4.59 5.05
N ALA A 135 -17.79 3.44 5.71
CA ALA A 135 -18.34 3.37 7.06
C ALA A 135 -17.47 4.16 8.08
N CYS A 136 -16.14 4.04 7.99
CA CYS A 136 -15.23 4.81 8.84
C CYS A 136 -15.30 6.32 8.58
N SER A 137 -15.59 6.74 7.34
CA SER A 137 -15.65 8.15 6.95
C SER A 137 -17.05 8.80 7.15
N GLY A 138 -18.04 8.04 7.63
CA GLY A 138 -19.42 8.51 7.77
C GLY A 138 -20.14 8.74 6.45
N LYS A 139 -19.65 8.19 5.35
CA LYS A 139 -20.36 8.19 4.07
C LYS A 139 -21.24 6.95 4.01
N GLU A 140 -22.55 7.16 3.90
CA GLU A 140 -23.49 6.08 3.57
C GLU A 140 -23.13 5.49 2.20
N ALA A 141 -23.19 4.16 2.10
CA ALA A 141 -22.88 3.42 0.87
C ALA A 141 -23.98 3.53 -0.17
#